data_6d7f450ca4048fbc64e26df24f2c2987
#
_entry.id   6d7f450ca4048fbc64e26df24f2c2987
#
_cell.length_a   1.000
_cell.length_b   1.000
_cell.length_c   1.000
_cell.angle_alpha   90.00
_cell.angle_beta   90.00
_cell.angle_gamma   90.00
#
_symmetry.space_group_name_H-M   'P 1'
#
loop_
_entity.id
_entity.type
_entity.pdbx_description
1 polymer ?
#
loop_
_entity_poly.entity_id
_entity_poly.type
_entity_poly.pdbx_seq_one_letter_code
_entity_poly.pdbx_strand_id
1 'polypeptide(L)'
;MHRLIFYELDKIWRKRSFILSICVLMIINLFLLWYINTPELKETTEENYRDELYEEQQKVAGYKEYLRSVQESKDNLSSISIFKKQGQNDYAARNIEKSAKDYSGLSGKNIRWMPSKALKISMESVWTDLLLILSVFLFTGNLIFAEKDKKLFYITRSTKNGRLQSGIAKIVALFVHCTIITILFYGMNLIYAKITIGFGDLTADIQSVAIYMESNLQISILEYIIYSVLTKSFVFFATGTVIMAFCIFADRIILPYVIAFLLYGISYIA
;
A
#
# COMPACT_ATOMS: atom_id res chain seq x y z
N MET A 1 5.97 11.23 28.18
CA MET A 1 5.42 10.28 27.21
C MET A 1 6.39 9.97 26.07
N HIS A 2 6.93 10.96 25.37
CA HIS A 2 7.88 10.74 24.25
C HIS A 2 9.09 9.88 24.62
N ARG A 3 9.71 10.13 25.78
CA ARG A 3 10.85 9.33 26.27
C ARG A 3 10.53 7.86 26.46
N LEU A 4 9.30 7.54 26.88
CA LEU A 4 8.86 6.17 27.10
C LEU A 4 8.67 5.44 25.76
N ILE A 5 8.05 6.09 24.78
CA ILE A 5 7.86 5.57 23.43
C ILE A 5 9.21 5.29 22.77
N PHE A 6 10.13 6.26 22.84
CA PHE A 6 11.47 6.11 22.31
C PHE A 6 12.23 4.96 22.98
N TYR A 7 12.07 4.79 24.29
CA TYR A 7 12.69 3.69 25.04
C TYR A 7 12.15 2.32 24.58
N GLU A 8 10.84 2.18 24.36
CA GLU A 8 10.25 0.92 23.89
C GLU A 8 10.72 0.55 22.48
N LEU A 9 10.86 1.54 21.59
CA LEU A 9 11.41 1.33 20.25
C LEU A 9 12.91 0.97 20.33
N ASP A 10 13.70 1.77 21.04
CA ASP A 10 15.14 1.62 21.16
C ASP A 10 15.51 0.25 21.79
N LYS A 11 14.77 -0.19 22.79
CA LYS A 11 14.91 -1.50 23.45
C LYS A 11 14.86 -2.69 22.47
N ILE A 12 14.08 -2.59 21.41
CA ILE A 12 13.91 -3.67 20.42
C ILE A 12 14.85 -3.45 19.24
N TRP A 13 14.91 -2.24 18.70
CA TRP A 13 15.75 -1.91 17.56
C TRP A 13 17.26 -1.97 17.86
N ARG A 14 17.69 -1.85 19.12
CA ARG A 14 19.10 -2.10 19.53
C ARG A 14 19.48 -3.56 19.62
N LYS A 15 18.53 -4.49 19.65
CA LYS A 15 18.85 -5.91 19.69
C LYS A 15 19.44 -6.34 18.34
N ARG A 16 20.70 -6.73 18.32
CA ARG A 16 21.38 -7.23 17.11
C ARG A 16 20.61 -8.36 16.43
N SER A 17 20.03 -9.28 17.23
CA SER A 17 19.21 -10.38 16.70
C SER A 17 17.97 -9.90 15.98
N PHE A 18 17.31 -8.83 16.46
CA PHE A 18 16.12 -8.27 15.81
C PHE A 18 16.47 -7.60 14.49
N ILE A 19 17.51 -6.74 14.47
CA ILE A 19 17.97 -6.10 13.24
C ILE A 19 18.36 -7.14 12.20
N LEU A 20 19.12 -8.17 12.62
CA LEU A 20 19.52 -9.26 11.74
C LEU A 20 18.31 -10.00 11.16
N SER A 21 17.29 -10.27 11.98
CA SER A 21 16.03 -10.89 11.50
C SER A 21 15.33 -10.02 10.44
N ILE A 22 15.25 -8.71 10.65
CA ILE A 22 14.67 -7.78 9.65
C ILE A 22 15.50 -7.78 8.36
N CYS A 23 16.83 -7.72 8.46
CA CYS A 23 17.71 -7.80 7.28
C CYS A 23 17.51 -9.10 6.51
N VAL A 24 17.40 -10.23 7.20
CA VAL A 24 17.12 -11.54 6.58
C VAL A 24 15.76 -11.53 5.86
N LEU A 25 14.70 -10.99 6.50
CA LEU A 25 13.40 -10.87 5.86
C LEU A 25 13.44 -9.98 4.63
N MET A 26 14.21 -8.88 4.64
CA MET A 26 14.39 -8.01 3.48
C MET A 26 15.12 -8.74 2.33
N ILE A 27 16.15 -9.52 2.65
CA ILE A 27 16.86 -10.34 1.65
C ILE A 27 15.92 -11.40 1.05
N ILE A 28 15.13 -12.07 1.90
CA ILE A 28 14.13 -13.05 1.45
C ILE A 28 13.10 -12.37 0.55
N ASN A 29 12.64 -11.17 0.88
CA ASN A 29 11.71 -10.40 0.05
C ASN A 29 12.28 -10.16 -1.36
N LEU A 30 13.52 -9.67 -1.45
CA LEU A 30 14.19 -9.46 -2.75
C LEU A 30 14.36 -10.76 -3.53
N PHE A 31 14.75 -11.85 -2.84
CA PHE A 31 14.88 -13.15 -3.46
C PHE A 31 13.54 -13.67 -4.01
N LEU A 32 12.46 -13.54 -3.23
CA LEU A 32 11.11 -13.95 -3.67
C LEU A 32 10.63 -13.11 -4.85
N LEU A 33 10.84 -11.78 -4.82
CA LEU A 33 10.52 -10.91 -5.95
C LEU A 33 11.27 -11.34 -7.21
N TRP A 34 12.56 -11.62 -7.08
CA TRP A 34 13.37 -12.10 -8.20
C TRP A 34 12.90 -13.47 -8.68
N TYR A 35 12.71 -14.44 -7.78
CA TYR A 35 12.34 -15.80 -8.10
C TYR A 35 10.97 -15.89 -8.80
N ILE A 36 9.98 -15.17 -8.30
CA ILE A 36 8.59 -15.22 -8.82
C ILE A 36 8.49 -14.49 -10.15
N ASN A 37 9.20 -13.37 -10.32
CA ASN A 37 9.06 -12.58 -11.54
C ASN A 37 10.02 -13.03 -12.66
N THR A 38 11.08 -13.78 -12.34
CA THR A 38 12.04 -14.27 -13.34
C THR A 38 11.48 -15.35 -14.27
N PRO A 39 10.65 -16.33 -13.83
CA PRO A 39 10.03 -17.30 -14.73
C PRO A 39 9.08 -16.65 -15.74
N GLU A 40 8.24 -15.72 -15.28
CA GLU A 40 7.34 -14.99 -16.19
C GLU A 40 8.10 -14.14 -17.22
N LEU A 41 9.31 -13.68 -16.89
CA LEU A 41 10.19 -12.99 -17.84
C LEU A 41 10.94 -13.95 -18.79
N LYS A 42 11.03 -15.26 -18.44
CA LYS A 42 11.74 -16.27 -19.24
C LYS A 42 10.82 -17.18 -20.05
N GLU A 43 9.62 -17.49 -19.54
CA GLU A 43 8.64 -18.36 -20.23
C GLU A 43 7.82 -17.60 -21.27
N THR A 44 7.53 -16.34 -21.04
CA THR A 44 7.13 -15.44 -22.11
C THR A 44 8.36 -15.17 -22.94
N THR A 45 8.43 -15.75 -24.15
CA THR A 45 9.40 -15.34 -25.16
C THR A 45 9.47 -13.81 -25.12
N GLU A 46 10.66 -13.22 -25.26
CA GLU A 46 10.81 -11.74 -25.28
C GLU A 46 9.78 -11.08 -26.22
N GLU A 47 9.35 -11.81 -27.21
CA GLU A 47 8.33 -11.47 -28.19
C GLU A 47 6.93 -11.33 -27.54
N ASN A 48 6.46 -12.32 -26.78
CA ASN A 48 5.15 -12.27 -26.11
C ASN A 48 5.09 -11.16 -25.05
N TYR A 49 6.20 -10.90 -24.34
CA TYR A 49 6.26 -9.80 -23.38
C TYR A 49 6.22 -8.42 -24.06
N ARG A 50 6.89 -8.29 -25.21
CA ARG A 50 6.82 -7.07 -26.02
C ARG A 50 5.42 -6.85 -26.58
N ASP A 51 4.75 -7.90 -27.01
CA ASP A 51 3.38 -7.84 -27.53
C ASP A 51 2.41 -7.43 -26.44
N GLU A 52 2.53 -7.98 -25.22
CA GLU A 52 1.71 -7.60 -24.08
C GLU A 52 1.90 -6.11 -23.70
N LEU A 53 3.15 -5.66 -23.64
CA LEU A 53 3.46 -4.24 -23.40
C LEU A 53 2.90 -3.33 -24.50
N TYR A 54 3.01 -3.79 -25.76
CA TYR A 54 2.49 -3.05 -26.91
C TYR A 54 0.95 -2.96 -26.88
N GLU A 55 0.27 -4.06 -26.53
CA GLU A 55 -1.19 -4.04 -26.33
C GLU A 55 -1.62 -3.11 -25.19
N GLU A 56 -0.93 -3.14 -24.05
CA GLU A 56 -1.20 -2.21 -22.94
C GLU A 56 -1.00 -0.75 -23.39
N GLN A 57 0.07 -0.49 -24.12
CA GLN A 57 0.37 0.83 -24.63
C GLN A 57 -0.71 1.31 -25.62
N GLN A 58 -1.17 0.44 -26.50
CA GLN A 58 -2.26 0.76 -27.42
C GLN A 58 -3.60 1.03 -26.70
N LYS A 59 -3.92 0.21 -25.69
CA LYS A 59 -5.14 0.43 -24.86
C LYS A 59 -5.12 1.81 -24.21
N VAL A 60 -3.98 2.17 -23.59
CA VAL A 60 -3.83 3.49 -22.91
C VAL A 60 -3.83 4.63 -23.95
N ALA A 61 -3.24 4.43 -25.13
CA ALA A 61 -3.28 5.43 -26.21
C ALA A 61 -4.71 5.64 -26.73
N GLY A 62 -5.47 4.57 -26.96
CA GLY A 62 -6.89 4.64 -27.34
C GLY A 62 -7.72 5.33 -26.28
N TYR A 63 -7.49 5.07 -25.00
CA TYR A 63 -8.18 5.77 -23.90
C TYR A 63 -7.84 7.26 -23.88
N LYS A 64 -6.60 7.63 -24.12
CA LYS A 64 -6.18 9.03 -24.23
C LYS A 64 -6.90 9.75 -25.38
N GLU A 65 -7.07 9.10 -26.52
CA GLU A 65 -7.79 9.63 -27.68
C GLU A 65 -9.30 9.78 -27.36
N TYR A 66 -9.88 8.78 -26.69
CA TYR A 66 -11.24 8.87 -26.16
C TYR A 66 -11.43 10.06 -25.22
N LEU A 67 -10.52 10.27 -24.27
CA LEU A 67 -10.56 11.42 -23.35
C LEU A 67 -10.46 12.76 -24.09
N ARG A 68 -9.69 12.81 -25.18
CA ARG A 68 -9.62 13.99 -26.04
C ARG A 68 -10.96 14.28 -26.72
N SER A 69 -11.62 13.26 -27.24
CA SER A 69 -12.98 13.42 -27.84
C SER A 69 -14.01 13.85 -26.79
N VAL A 70 -13.88 13.36 -25.55
CA VAL A 70 -14.70 13.79 -24.40
C VAL A 70 -14.47 15.27 -24.08
N GLN A 71 -13.20 15.72 -24.10
CA GLN A 71 -12.87 17.13 -23.89
C GLN A 71 -13.47 18.03 -24.97
N GLU A 72 -13.34 17.65 -26.24
CA GLU A 72 -13.92 18.36 -27.36
C GLU A 72 -15.47 18.43 -27.25
N SER A 73 -16.11 17.33 -26.84
CA SER A 73 -17.53 17.24 -26.57
C SER A 73 -17.98 18.17 -25.44
N LYS A 74 -17.18 18.23 -24.34
CA LYS A 74 -17.41 19.15 -23.21
C LYS A 74 -17.35 20.60 -23.66
N ASP A 75 -16.30 20.96 -24.43
CA ASP A 75 -16.10 22.33 -24.89
C ASP A 75 -17.25 22.77 -25.85
N ASN A 76 -17.70 21.86 -26.71
CA ASN A 76 -18.89 22.07 -27.56
C ASN A 76 -20.18 22.25 -26.73
N LEU A 77 -20.42 21.37 -25.73
CA LEU A 77 -21.60 21.47 -24.86
C LEU A 77 -21.56 22.74 -23.99
N SER A 78 -20.42 23.14 -23.51
CA SER A 78 -20.26 24.38 -22.73
C SER A 78 -20.56 25.61 -23.59
N SER A 79 -20.11 25.63 -24.84
CA SER A 79 -20.41 26.69 -25.82
C SER A 79 -21.92 26.78 -26.09
N ILE A 80 -22.57 25.64 -26.33
CA ILE A 80 -24.03 25.57 -26.57
C ILE A 80 -24.80 26.06 -25.32
N SER A 81 -24.34 25.72 -24.11
CA SER A 81 -24.96 26.14 -22.85
C SER A 81 -24.95 27.67 -22.67
N ILE A 82 -23.86 28.32 -23.07
CA ILE A 82 -23.72 29.79 -23.04
C ILE A 82 -24.75 30.46 -23.98
N PHE A 83 -24.91 29.94 -25.19
CA PHE A 83 -25.88 30.46 -26.13
C PHE A 83 -27.35 30.25 -25.68
N LYS A 84 -27.65 29.12 -25.00
CA LYS A 84 -29.00 28.83 -24.48
C LYS A 84 -29.36 29.56 -23.18
N LYS A 85 -28.40 29.99 -22.37
CA LYS A 85 -28.67 30.77 -21.14
C LYS A 85 -29.30 32.13 -21.40
N GLN A 86 -29.27 32.60 -22.64
CA GLN A 86 -29.92 33.86 -23.04
C GLN A 86 -31.44 33.75 -23.31
N GLY A 87 -32.03 32.56 -23.25
CA GLY A 87 -33.45 32.38 -23.47
C GLY A 87 -34.03 31.10 -22.89
N GLN A 88 -34.69 31.22 -21.76
CA GLN A 88 -35.51 30.20 -21.09
C GLN A 88 -34.83 29.11 -20.25
N ASN A 89 -35.47 28.87 -19.08
CA ASN A 89 -35.23 27.74 -18.16
C ASN A 89 -35.68 26.39 -18.77
N ASP A 90 -35.03 25.96 -19.84
CA ASP A 90 -35.41 24.75 -20.55
C ASP A 90 -34.70 23.52 -19.94
N TYR A 91 -35.44 22.40 -19.83
CA TYR A 91 -34.94 21.09 -19.40
C TYR A 91 -33.69 20.66 -20.19
N ALA A 92 -33.66 20.97 -21.49
CA ALA A 92 -32.53 20.71 -22.36
C ALA A 92 -31.24 21.46 -21.91
N ALA A 93 -31.35 22.71 -21.49
CA ALA A 93 -30.19 23.48 -21.01
C ALA A 93 -29.63 22.93 -19.72
N ARG A 94 -30.47 22.47 -18.79
CA ARG A 94 -30.01 21.79 -17.52
C ARG A 94 -29.36 20.46 -17.79
N ASN A 95 -29.84 19.66 -18.73
CA ASN A 95 -29.22 18.40 -19.11
C ASN A 95 -27.84 18.61 -19.76
N ILE A 96 -27.72 19.63 -20.63
CA ILE A 96 -26.43 19.99 -21.25
C ILE A 96 -25.44 20.44 -20.19
N GLU A 97 -25.84 21.26 -19.23
CA GLU A 97 -24.98 21.72 -18.12
C GLU A 97 -24.56 20.56 -17.22
N LYS A 98 -25.48 19.63 -16.92
CA LYS A 98 -25.17 18.42 -16.16
C LYS A 98 -24.19 17.53 -16.92
N SER A 99 -24.40 17.26 -18.20
CA SER A 99 -23.49 16.46 -19.01
C SER A 99 -22.11 17.10 -19.13
N ALA A 100 -22.04 18.44 -19.32
CA ALA A 100 -20.77 19.15 -19.33
C ALA A 100 -20.03 19.06 -17.99
N LYS A 101 -20.77 19.05 -16.89
CA LYS A 101 -20.19 18.84 -15.54
C LYS A 101 -19.69 17.41 -15.36
N ASP A 102 -20.43 16.40 -15.81
CA ASP A 102 -20.02 14.99 -15.74
C ASP A 102 -18.76 14.76 -16.60
N TYR A 103 -18.69 15.31 -17.80
CA TYR A 103 -17.48 15.28 -18.63
C TYR A 103 -16.30 16.08 -18.03
N SER A 104 -16.56 17.11 -17.23
CA SER A 104 -15.48 17.87 -16.59
C SER A 104 -14.63 17.03 -15.64
N GLY A 105 -15.21 16.01 -15.02
CA GLY A 105 -14.49 15.05 -14.16
C GLY A 105 -13.54 14.15 -14.94
N LEU A 106 -13.74 13.97 -16.25
CA LEU A 106 -12.91 13.14 -17.13
C LEU A 106 -11.88 13.98 -17.92
N SER A 107 -12.10 15.29 -18.01
CA SER A 107 -11.23 16.18 -18.79
C SER A 107 -10.00 16.62 -18.00
N GLY A 108 -8.92 16.89 -18.74
CA GLY A 108 -7.66 17.42 -18.15
C GLY A 108 -6.74 16.37 -17.52
N LYS A 109 -7.03 15.07 -17.71
CA LYS A 109 -6.16 14.00 -17.21
C LYS A 109 -4.84 13.95 -17.96
N ASN A 110 -3.75 13.84 -17.20
CA ASN A 110 -2.41 13.66 -17.73
C ASN A 110 -2.13 12.17 -17.91
N ILE A 111 -2.46 11.62 -19.09
CA ILE A 111 -2.28 10.21 -19.40
C ILE A 111 -0.92 9.99 -20.06
N ARG A 112 -0.05 9.25 -19.37
CA ARG A 112 1.25 8.79 -19.86
C ARG A 112 1.39 7.33 -19.48
N TRP A 113 1.47 6.47 -20.51
CA TRP A 113 1.53 5.04 -20.30
C TRP A 113 2.61 4.62 -19.29
N MET A 114 2.22 3.71 -18.40
CA MET A 114 3.06 3.04 -17.43
C MET A 114 2.74 1.54 -17.43
N PRO A 115 3.76 0.64 -17.42
CA PRO A 115 3.53 -0.79 -17.36
C PRO A 115 2.75 -1.20 -16.11
N SER A 116 1.63 -1.89 -16.28
CA SER A 116 0.79 -2.38 -15.16
C SER A 116 1.56 -3.30 -14.22
N LYS A 117 2.44 -4.13 -14.78
CA LYS A 117 3.30 -5.06 -14.04
C LYS A 117 4.22 -4.36 -13.05
N ALA A 118 4.73 -3.17 -13.38
CA ALA A 118 5.59 -2.41 -12.48
C ALA A 118 4.86 -1.99 -11.19
N LEU A 119 3.61 -1.52 -11.32
CA LEU A 119 2.79 -1.13 -10.16
C LEU A 119 2.33 -2.36 -9.36
N LYS A 120 1.94 -3.43 -10.06
CA LYS A 120 1.51 -4.69 -9.43
C LYS A 120 2.63 -5.30 -8.57
N ILE A 121 3.83 -5.44 -9.12
CA ILE A 121 4.99 -5.97 -8.36
C ILE A 121 5.34 -5.07 -7.19
N SER A 122 5.27 -3.76 -7.36
CA SER A 122 5.65 -2.81 -6.31
C SER A 122 4.64 -2.74 -5.17
N MET A 123 3.31 -2.83 -5.44
CA MET A 123 2.28 -2.55 -4.43
C MET A 123 1.39 -3.75 -4.07
N GLU A 124 1.32 -4.79 -4.91
CA GLU A 124 0.38 -5.90 -4.74
C GLU A 124 1.06 -7.25 -4.44
N SER A 125 2.32 -7.22 -4.00
CA SER A 125 3.06 -8.45 -3.69
C SER A 125 2.57 -9.11 -2.40
N VAL A 126 1.84 -10.22 -2.52
CA VAL A 126 1.36 -11.05 -1.41
C VAL A 126 2.50 -11.54 -0.52
N TRP A 127 3.62 -11.91 -1.11
CA TRP A 127 4.78 -12.40 -0.36
C TRP A 127 5.40 -11.32 0.51
N THR A 128 5.42 -10.09 0.05
CA THR A 128 5.84 -8.94 0.84
C THR A 128 4.93 -8.73 2.04
N ASP A 129 3.61 -8.85 1.85
CA ASP A 129 2.64 -8.73 2.94
C ASP A 129 2.84 -9.83 4.01
N LEU A 130 3.10 -11.08 3.60
CA LEU A 130 3.39 -12.18 4.53
C LEU A 130 4.67 -11.93 5.34
N LEU A 131 5.73 -11.44 4.70
CA LEU A 131 6.98 -11.11 5.39
C LEU A 131 6.81 -9.92 6.34
N LEU A 132 5.97 -8.94 5.98
CA LEU A 132 5.61 -7.83 6.87
C LEU A 132 4.85 -8.31 8.11
N ILE A 133 3.87 -9.21 7.96
CA ILE A 133 3.16 -9.83 9.08
C ILE A 133 4.15 -10.55 9.99
N LEU A 134 5.10 -11.30 9.43
CA LEU A 134 6.13 -11.98 10.22
C LEU A 134 7.03 -10.98 10.99
N SER A 135 7.40 -9.85 10.37
CA SER A 135 8.12 -8.76 11.03
C SER A 135 7.33 -8.18 12.21
N VAL A 136 6.03 -7.95 12.02
CA VAL A 136 5.12 -7.46 13.08
C VAL A 136 5.03 -8.47 14.22
N PHE A 137 5.00 -9.78 13.93
CA PHE A 137 5.04 -10.82 14.94
C PHE A 137 6.32 -10.78 15.77
N LEU A 138 7.45 -10.69 15.11
CA LEU A 138 8.76 -10.60 15.78
C LEU A 138 8.82 -9.37 16.68
N PHE A 139 8.28 -8.23 16.24
CA PHE A 139 8.26 -7.01 17.04
C PHE A 139 7.35 -7.13 18.25
N THR A 140 6.09 -7.54 18.06
CA THR A 140 5.09 -7.66 19.13
C THR A 140 5.48 -8.70 20.17
N GLY A 141 6.02 -9.84 19.72
CA GLY A 141 6.55 -10.85 20.60
C GLY A 141 7.69 -10.31 21.49
N ASN A 142 8.67 -9.66 20.88
CA ASN A 142 9.76 -9.04 21.63
C ASN A 142 9.29 -7.95 22.58
N LEU A 143 8.26 -7.18 22.20
CA LEU A 143 7.70 -6.09 23.01
C LEU A 143 7.06 -6.59 24.31
N ILE A 144 6.36 -7.72 24.26
CA ILE A 144 5.60 -8.25 25.40
C ILE A 144 6.41 -9.27 26.20
N PHE A 145 7.02 -10.25 25.53
CA PHE A 145 7.71 -11.35 26.24
C PHE A 145 9.02 -10.92 26.90
N ALA A 146 9.73 -9.92 26.35
CA ALA A 146 10.91 -9.37 27.03
C ALA A 146 10.62 -8.78 28.42
N GLU A 147 9.39 -8.35 28.70
CA GLU A 147 8.98 -7.88 30.01
C GLU A 147 8.43 -9.00 30.89
N LYS A 148 7.72 -9.98 30.28
CA LYS A 148 7.24 -11.15 31.00
C LYS A 148 8.40 -11.97 31.57
N ASP A 149 9.42 -12.26 30.75
CA ASP A 149 10.59 -13.04 31.14
C ASP A 149 11.40 -12.38 32.27
N LYS A 150 11.49 -11.04 32.27
CA LYS A 150 12.18 -10.26 33.30
C LYS A 150 11.32 -9.94 34.52
N LYS A 151 10.07 -10.43 34.59
CA LYS A 151 9.09 -10.10 35.64
C LYS A 151 8.83 -8.59 35.83
N LEU A 152 9.27 -7.75 34.88
CA LEU A 152 9.09 -6.30 34.92
C LEU A 152 7.61 -5.90 34.82
N PHE A 153 6.79 -6.78 34.30
CA PHE A 153 5.35 -6.60 34.18
C PHE A 153 4.66 -6.38 35.56
N TYR A 154 5.16 -6.99 36.61
CA TYR A 154 4.64 -6.80 37.96
C TYR A 154 4.99 -5.41 38.52
N ILE A 155 6.20 -4.92 38.23
CA ILE A 155 6.68 -3.61 38.69
C ILE A 155 5.91 -2.47 38.01
N THR A 156 5.71 -2.56 36.70
CA THR A 156 4.92 -1.57 35.94
C THR A 156 3.45 -1.55 36.35
N ARG A 157 2.89 -2.68 36.80
CA ARG A 157 1.52 -2.76 37.31
C ARG A 157 1.34 -2.13 38.71
N SER A 158 2.36 -2.06 39.51
CA SER A 158 2.30 -1.50 40.89
C SER A 158 2.39 0.03 40.90
N THR A 159 2.80 0.68 39.85
CA THR A 159 2.89 2.15 39.76
C THR A 159 1.54 2.77 39.38
N LYS A 160 1.19 3.92 39.96
CA LYS A 160 -0.15 4.59 39.90
C LYS A 160 -0.65 4.81 38.47
N ASN A 161 0.23 5.10 37.49
CA ASN A 161 -0.12 5.33 36.08
C ASN A 161 0.68 4.45 35.12
N GLY A 162 1.52 3.56 35.63
CA GLY A 162 2.48 2.80 34.82
C GLY A 162 1.80 1.87 33.81
N ARG A 163 0.67 1.28 34.21
CA ARG A 163 -0.09 0.38 33.34
C ARG A 163 -0.60 1.08 32.08
N LEU A 164 -1.24 2.24 32.25
CA LEU A 164 -1.81 3.00 31.11
C LEU A 164 -0.71 3.58 30.23
N GLN A 165 0.28 4.23 30.85
CA GLN A 165 1.37 4.89 30.10
C GLN A 165 2.23 3.88 29.33
N SER A 166 2.56 2.73 29.94
CA SER A 166 3.29 1.66 29.26
C SER A 166 2.47 1.04 28.14
N GLY A 167 1.16 0.82 28.33
CA GLY A 167 0.28 0.31 27.30
C GLY A 167 0.21 1.22 26.07
N ILE A 168 -0.03 2.51 26.29
CA ILE A 168 -0.08 3.50 25.20
C ILE A 168 1.28 3.61 24.50
N ALA A 169 2.39 3.62 25.25
CA ALA A 169 3.73 3.68 24.68
C ALA A 169 4.01 2.48 23.74
N LYS A 170 3.56 1.27 24.12
CA LYS A 170 3.71 0.07 23.29
C LYS A 170 2.87 0.12 22.01
N ILE A 171 1.62 0.62 22.12
CA ILE A 171 0.74 0.80 20.95
C ILE A 171 1.36 1.80 19.96
N VAL A 172 1.86 2.92 20.46
CA VAL A 172 2.51 3.92 19.60
C VAL A 172 3.83 3.39 19.01
N ALA A 173 4.62 2.67 19.81
CA ALA A 173 5.84 2.02 19.32
C ALA A 173 5.54 1.00 18.21
N LEU A 174 4.47 0.22 18.35
CA LEU A 174 4.00 -0.69 17.31
C LEU A 174 3.57 0.05 16.04
N PHE A 175 2.82 1.15 16.16
CA PHE A 175 2.44 1.97 15.01
C PHE A 175 3.64 2.50 14.25
N VAL A 176 4.61 3.08 14.96
CA VAL A 176 5.85 3.59 14.35
C VAL A 176 6.64 2.47 13.67
N HIS A 177 6.75 1.30 14.33
CA HIS A 177 7.40 0.14 13.72
C HIS A 177 6.72 -0.29 12.42
N CYS A 178 5.40 -0.47 12.45
CA CYS A 178 4.63 -0.87 11.25
C CYS A 178 4.82 0.12 10.10
N THR A 179 4.79 1.43 10.39
CA THR A 179 5.00 2.46 9.36
C THR A 179 6.41 2.38 8.76
N ILE A 180 7.45 2.32 9.60
CA ILE A 180 8.83 2.26 9.12
C ILE A 180 9.07 1.02 8.28
N ILE A 181 8.63 -0.15 8.77
CA ILE A 181 8.90 -1.42 8.08
C ILE A 181 8.13 -1.51 6.77
N THR A 182 6.90 -1.02 6.72
CA THR A 182 6.11 -0.96 5.48
C THR A 182 6.80 -0.09 4.44
N ILE A 183 7.26 1.11 4.82
CA ILE A 183 8.00 2.00 3.93
C ILE A 183 9.28 1.33 3.41
N LEU A 184 10.02 0.61 4.27
CA LEU A 184 11.25 -0.08 3.86
C LEU A 184 10.97 -1.20 2.85
N PHE A 185 10.01 -2.08 3.12
CA PHE A 185 9.71 -3.21 2.24
C PHE A 185 9.12 -2.76 0.91
N TYR A 186 8.11 -1.89 0.93
CA TYR A 186 7.51 -1.38 -0.32
C TYR A 186 8.43 -0.43 -1.06
N GLY A 187 9.28 0.33 -0.35
CA GLY A 187 10.35 1.10 -0.96
C GLY A 187 11.34 0.22 -1.73
N MET A 188 11.72 -0.94 -1.18
CA MET A 188 12.55 -1.92 -1.88
C MET A 188 11.84 -2.51 -3.11
N ASN A 189 10.54 -2.82 -3.00
CA ASN A 189 9.76 -3.33 -4.13
C ASN A 189 9.68 -2.28 -5.25
N LEU A 190 9.50 -1.00 -4.91
CA LEU A 190 9.53 0.11 -5.89
C LEU A 190 10.88 0.21 -6.59
N ILE A 191 11.98 0.12 -5.84
CA ILE A 191 13.32 0.15 -6.41
C ILE A 191 13.54 -1.05 -7.33
N TYR A 192 13.13 -2.25 -6.90
CA TYR A 192 13.22 -3.46 -7.71
C TYR A 192 12.43 -3.33 -9.01
N ALA A 193 11.16 -2.93 -8.94
CA ALA A 193 10.30 -2.75 -10.11
C ALA A 193 10.86 -1.67 -11.07
N LYS A 194 11.44 -0.60 -10.53
CA LYS A 194 12.09 0.45 -11.34
C LYS A 194 13.30 -0.08 -12.13
N ILE A 195 14.11 -0.93 -11.50
CA ILE A 195 15.33 -1.48 -12.13
C ILE A 195 15.00 -2.55 -13.18
N THR A 196 13.98 -3.40 -12.90
CA THR A 196 13.69 -4.57 -13.74
C THR A 196 12.73 -4.27 -14.89
N ILE A 197 11.74 -3.41 -14.66
CA ILE A 197 10.66 -3.13 -15.64
C ILE A 197 10.72 -1.69 -16.13
N GLY A 198 11.11 -0.78 -15.25
CA GLY A 198 11.02 0.65 -15.45
C GLY A 198 9.70 1.23 -14.96
N PHE A 199 9.74 2.48 -14.50
CA PHE A 199 8.57 3.29 -14.21
C PHE A 199 8.41 4.35 -15.29
N GLY A 200 7.17 4.63 -15.66
CA GLY A 200 6.80 5.81 -16.42
C GLY A 200 6.82 7.06 -15.55
N ASP A 201 6.02 8.06 -15.91
CA ASP A 201 5.88 9.31 -15.16
C ASP A 201 4.96 9.12 -13.95
N LEU A 202 5.50 9.19 -12.75
CA LEU A 202 4.76 9.05 -11.49
C LEU A 202 3.78 10.19 -11.24
N THR A 203 3.93 11.32 -11.93
CA THR A 203 3.00 12.46 -11.84
C THR A 203 1.79 12.31 -12.76
N ALA A 204 1.78 11.29 -13.62
CA ALA A 204 0.64 10.96 -14.45
C ALA A 204 -0.53 10.42 -13.60
N ASP A 205 -1.74 10.57 -14.14
CA ASP A 205 -2.94 10.05 -13.48
C ASP A 205 -2.96 8.52 -13.46
N ILE A 206 -3.60 7.93 -12.46
CA ILE A 206 -3.66 6.47 -12.25
C ILE A 206 -4.22 5.72 -13.46
N GLN A 207 -5.07 6.34 -14.27
CA GLN A 207 -5.60 5.79 -15.51
C GLN A 207 -4.53 5.59 -16.60
N SER A 208 -3.31 6.06 -16.38
CA SER A 208 -2.15 5.77 -17.22
C SER A 208 -1.71 4.30 -17.16
N VAL A 209 -2.18 3.58 -16.15
CA VAL A 209 -1.94 2.15 -15.94
C VAL A 209 -3.16 1.38 -16.47
N ALA A 210 -2.97 0.44 -17.40
CA ALA A 210 -4.07 -0.24 -18.10
C ALA A 210 -5.09 -0.91 -17.15
N ILE A 211 -4.64 -1.47 -16.03
CA ILE A 211 -5.51 -2.10 -15.02
C ILE A 211 -6.46 -1.09 -14.35
N TYR A 212 -6.05 0.18 -14.20
CA TYR A 212 -6.83 1.22 -13.53
C TYR A 212 -7.47 2.23 -14.49
N MET A 213 -7.47 1.94 -15.77
CA MET A 213 -7.97 2.84 -16.82
C MET A 213 -9.43 3.25 -16.61
N GLU A 214 -10.27 2.33 -16.13
CA GLU A 214 -11.69 2.56 -15.84
C GLU A 214 -11.95 3.13 -14.44
N SER A 215 -10.88 3.39 -13.66
CA SER A 215 -11.03 3.92 -12.30
C SER A 215 -11.54 5.35 -12.30
N ASN A 216 -12.51 5.65 -11.44
CA ASN A 216 -13.02 7.02 -11.23
C ASN A 216 -12.12 7.85 -10.29
N LEU A 217 -11.00 7.30 -9.82
CA LEU A 217 -10.09 8.00 -8.92
C LEU A 217 -9.35 9.11 -9.67
N GLN A 218 -9.41 10.33 -9.14
CA GLN A 218 -8.70 11.49 -9.66
C GLN A 218 -7.41 11.71 -8.84
N ILE A 219 -6.50 10.76 -8.93
CA ILE A 219 -5.22 10.78 -8.20
C ILE A 219 -4.09 10.44 -9.17
N SER A 220 -2.91 10.97 -8.88
CA SER A 220 -1.68 10.59 -9.58
C SER A 220 -1.19 9.20 -9.14
N ILE A 221 -0.34 8.59 -9.94
CA ILE A 221 0.31 7.31 -9.59
C ILE A 221 1.11 7.45 -8.28
N LEU A 222 1.78 8.59 -8.09
CA LEU A 222 2.52 8.85 -6.84
C LEU A 222 1.59 8.90 -5.62
N GLU A 223 0.46 9.59 -5.73
CA GLU A 223 -0.54 9.63 -4.65
C GLU A 223 -1.10 8.25 -4.35
N TYR A 224 -1.39 7.46 -5.39
CA TYR A 224 -1.81 6.07 -5.21
C TYR A 224 -0.79 5.25 -4.42
N ILE A 225 0.51 5.36 -4.75
CA ILE A 225 1.59 4.68 -4.03
C ILE A 225 1.61 5.11 -2.55
N ILE A 226 1.53 6.43 -2.29
CA ILE A 226 1.52 6.95 -0.91
C ILE A 226 0.30 6.44 -0.14
N TYR A 227 -0.90 6.52 -0.72
CA TYR A 227 -2.12 6.02 -0.08
C TYR A 227 -2.07 4.52 0.16
N SER A 228 -1.53 3.73 -0.78
CA SER A 228 -1.37 2.29 -0.62
C SER A 228 -0.44 1.95 0.55
N VAL A 229 0.72 2.61 0.65
CA VAL A 229 1.67 2.41 1.76
C VAL A 229 1.06 2.81 3.10
N LEU A 230 0.34 3.93 3.16
CA LEU A 230 -0.35 4.38 4.38
C LEU A 230 -1.44 3.38 4.79
N THR A 231 -2.30 2.98 3.87
CA THR A 231 -3.37 2.01 4.14
C THR A 231 -2.80 0.68 4.64
N LYS A 232 -1.77 0.15 3.98
CA LYS A 232 -1.08 -1.06 4.41
C LYS A 232 -0.44 -0.91 5.79
N SER A 233 0.17 0.23 6.10
CA SER A 233 0.72 0.51 7.44
C SER A 233 -0.37 0.43 8.52
N PHE A 234 -1.55 0.96 8.27
CA PHE A 234 -2.69 0.85 9.19
C PHE A 234 -3.20 -0.58 9.31
N VAL A 235 -3.27 -1.34 8.22
CA VAL A 235 -3.68 -2.76 8.24
C VAL A 235 -2.70 -3.58 9.09
N PHE A 236 -1.39 -3.41 8.88
CA PHE A 236 -0.38 -4.11 9.68
C PHE A 236 -0.37 -3.67 11.14
N PHE A 237 -0.64 -2.41 11.42
CA PHE A 237 -0.82 -1.93 12.78
C PHE A 237 -2.05 -2.57 13.45
N ALA A 238 -3.19 -2.63 12.78
CA ALA A 238 -4.39 -3.29 13.29
C ALA A 238 -4.12 -4.78 13.58
N THR A 239 -3.48 -5.47 12.63
CA THR A 239 -3.01 -6.85 12.79
C THR A 239 -2.09 -7.00 14.01
N GLY A 240 -1.10 -6.13 14.13
CA GLY A 240 -0.16 -6.12 15.25
C GLY A 240 -0.82 -5.89 16.61
N THR A 241 -1.87 -5.06 16.68
CA THR A 241 -2.62 -4.86 17.93
C THR A 241 -3.37 -6.11 18.36
N VAL A 242 -3.95 -6.84 17.40
CA VAL A 242 -4.61 -8.14 17.68
C VAL A 242 -3.58 -9.15 18.19
N ILE A 243 -2.43 -9.27 17.52
CA ILE A 243 -1.35 -10.17 17.95
C ILE A 243 -0.83 -9.79 19.33
N MET A 244 -0.67 -8.48 19.59
CA MET A 244 -0.24 -7.98 20.90
C MET A 244 -1.23 -8.37 22.00
N ALA A 245 -2.52 -8.33 21.72
CA ALA A 245 -3.55 -8.77 22.66
C ALA A 245 -3.39 -10.29 22.96
N PHE A 246 -3.20 -11.12 21.96
CA PHE A 246 -2.93 -12.55 22.17
C PHE A 246 -1.63 -12.79 22.98
N CYS A 247 -0.57 -12.03 22.71
CA CYS A 247 0.68 -12.10 23.46
C CYS A 247 0.51 -11.76 24.95
N ILE A 248 -0.44 -10.87 25.30
CA ILE A 248 -0.71 -10.52 26.71
C ILE A 248 -1.33 -11.70 27.46
N PHE A 249 -2.23 -12.44 26.84
CA PHE A 249 -2.92 -13.59 27.47
C PHE A 249 -2.11 -14.88 27.42
N ALA A 250 -1.20 -15.03 26.47
CA ALA A 250 -0.43 -16.25 26.30
C ALA A 250 0.73 -16.35 27.31
N ASP A 251 0.93 -17.52 27.88
CA ASP A 251 2.06 -17.79 28.76
C ASP A 251 3.34 -18.11 27.97
N ARG A 252 3.20 -18.61 26.76
CA ARG A 252 4.30 -19.00 25.87
C ARG A 252 4.27 -18.23 24.57
N ILE A 253 5.45 -17.85 24.08
CA ILE A 253 5.63 -17.06 22.86
C ILE A 253 5.08 -17.76 21.59
N ILE A 254 5.12 -19.10 21.56
CA ILE A 254 4.74 -19.91 20.39
C ILE A 254 3.23 -19.84 20.12
N LEU A 255 2.38 -19.82 21.16
CA LEU A 255 0.92 -19.89 21.01
C LEU A 255 0.33 -18.74 20.20
N PRO A 256 0.66 -17.45 20.47
CA PRO A 256 0.20 -16.34 19.66
C PRO A 256 0.62 -16.43 18.19
N TYR A 257 1.83 -16.95 17.92
CA TYR A 257 2.34 -17.09 16.56
C TYR A 257 1.58 -18.15 15.77
N VAL A 258 1.28 -19.30 16.40
CA VAL A 258 0.48 -20.37 15.77
C VAL A 258 -0.94 -19.85 15.46
N ILE A 259 -1.60 -19.19 16.41
CA ILE A 259 -2.95 -18.67 16.22
C ILE A 259 -2.96 -17.62 15.09
N ALA A 260 -2.01 -16.72 15.08
CA ALA A 260 -1.93 -15.69 14.08
C ALA A 260 -1.60 -16.27 12.68
N PHE A 261 -0.70 -17.24 12.60
CA PHE A 261 -0.41 -17.94 11.35
C PHE A 261 -1.65 -18.68 10.81
N LEU A 262 -2.44 -19.32 11.68
CA LEU A 262 -3.69 -19.98 11.27
C LEU A 262 -4.72 -18.95 10.78
N LEU A 263 -4.92 -17.86 11.47
CA LEU A 263 -5.90 -16.82 11.09
C LEU A 263 -5.56 -16.18 9.75
N TYR A 264 -4.29 -15.85 9.51
CA TYR A 264 -3.85 -15.18 8.27
C TYR A 264 -3.56 -16.17 7.15
N GLY A 265 -3.00 -17.35 7.46
CA GLY A 265 -2.72 -18.38 6.48
C GLY A 265 -3.99 -18.95 5.83
N ILE A 266 -5.03 -19.19 6.62
CA ILE A 266 -6.32 -19.67 6.09
C ILE A 266 -6.96 -18.62 5.18
N SER A 267 -6.88 -17.34 5.53
CA SER A 267 -7.45 -16.25 4.69
C SER A 267 -6.76 -16.09 3.33
N TYR A 268 -5.55 -16.64 3.16
CA TYR A 268 -4.82 -16.61 1.89
C TYR A 268 -4.99 -17.88 1.05
N ILE A 269 -5.43 -18.98 1.67
CA ILE A 269 -5.61 -20.28 0.99
C ILE A 269 -7.07 -20.45 0.52
N ALA A 270 -8.01 -19.76 1.18
CA ALA A 270 -9.44 -19.73 0.82
C ALA A 270 -9.73 -18.67 -0.25
#